data_1f0337ac279977b0c4d9d1609ce0723f
#
_entry.id   1f0337ac279977b0c4d9d1609ce0723f
#
_cell.length_a   1.000
_cell.length_b   1.000
_cell.length_c   1.000
_cell.angle_alpha   90.00
_cell.angle_beta   90.00
_cell.angle_gamma   90.00
#
_symmetry.space_group_name_H-M   'P 1'
#
loop_
_entity.id
_entity.type
_entity.pdbx_description
1 polymer ?
#
loop_
_entity_poly.entity_id
_entity_poly.type
_entity_poly.pdbx_seq_one_letter_code
_entity_poly.pdbx_strand_id
1 'polypeptide(L)'
;LGGNDAPVVRIGREAASGTRDGFESITKTAEKCLYDQELTSTGDVIATVAGNVNAIGYASLSAVGDTVKVLSVGGVTPSEETVQNGTYAIQRNFVLVTRDDTPLTGTAKAFFDFATSKEADEYIIKAGAVPVVH
;
A
#
# COMPACT_ATOMS: atom_id res chain seq x y z
N LEU A 1 -5.34 -0.86 -20.74
CA LEU A 1 -4.47 -1.79 -19.99
C LEU A 1 -3.99 -2.97 -20.86
N GLY A 2 -4.47 -3.11 -22.08
CA GLY A 2 -4.07 -4.17 -23.02
C GLY A 2 -4.57 -5.57 -22.67
N GLY A 3 -5.66 -5.65 -21.92
CA GLY A 3 -6.32 -6.90 -21.56
C GLY A 3 -7.24 -7.42 -22.66
N ASN A 4 -7.82 -8.60 -22.45
CA ASN A 4 -8.81 -9.21 -23.32
C ASN A 4 -10.16 -8.46 -23.24
N ASP A 5 -10.99 -8.62 -24.27
CA ASP A 5 -12.38 -8.17 -24.22
C ASP A 5 -13.21 -9.18 -23.39
N ALA A 6 -13.10 -9.07 -22.08
CA ALA A 6 -13.73 -9.95 -21.11
C ALA A 6 -14.07 -9.16 -19.82
N PRO A 7 -15.04 -9.63 -19.02
CA PRO A 7 -15.33 -9.01 -17.72
C PRO A 7 -14.10 -9.00 -16.82
N VAL A 8 -13.85 -7.85 -16.18
CA VAL A 8 -12.77 -7.71 -15.21
C VAL A 8 -13.20 -8.31 -13.88
N VAL A 9 -12.36 -9.16 -13.31
CA VAL A 9 -12.54 -9.73 -11.96
C VAL A 9 -11.79 -8.87 -10.95
N ARG A 10 -12.51 -8.24 -10.05
CA ARG A 10 -11.99 -7.26 -9.07
C ARG A 10 -11.71 -7.97 -7.75
N ILE A 11 -10.43 -8.04 -7.40
CA ILE A 11 -9.95 -8.68 -6.18
C ILE A 11 -9.63 -7.59 -5.15
N GLY A 12 -10.31 -7.64 -4.02
CA GLY A 12 -10.10 -6.72 -2.91
C GLY A 12 -9.66 -7.40 -1.63
N ARG A 13 -9.41 -6.58 -0.62
CA ARG A 13 -9.16 -7.01 0.74
C ARG A 13 -10.44 -6.91 1.58
N GLU A 14 -10.47 -7.64 2.69
CA GLU A 14 -11.51 -7.56 3.71
C GLU A 14 -11.69 -6.12 4.25
N ALA A 15 -12.88 -5.83 4.81
CA ALA A 15 -13.24 -4.49 5.27
C ALA A 15 -12.30 -3.89 6.34
N ALA A 16 -11.67 -4.73 7.19
CA ALA A 16 -10.73 -4.29 8.22
C ALA A 16 -9.29 -4.03 7.68
N SER A 17 -9.04 -4.23 6.39
CA SER A 17 -7.72 -4.05 5.81
C SER A 17 -7.36 -2.57 5.68
N GLY A 18 -6.26 -2.17 6.31
CA GLY A 18 -5.70 -0.84 6.11
C GLY A 18 -5.23 -0.58 4.67
N THR A 19 -4.87 -1.61 3.90
CA THR A 19 -4.54 -1.47 2.47
C THR A 19 -5.80 -1.15 1.66
N ARG A 20 -6.94 -1.78 1.99
CA ARG A 20 -8.24 -1.44 1.39
C ARG A 20 -8.64 -0.01 1.71
N ASP A 21 -8.60 0.37 2.99
CA ASP A 21 -8.94 1.73 3.42
C ASP A 21 -8.10 2.78 2.69
N GLY A 22 -6.79 2.58 2.61
CA GLY A 22 -5.89 3.47 1.87
C GLY A 22 -6.23 3.56 0.38
N PHE A 23 -6.47 2.44 -0.28
CA PHE A 23 -6.84 2.40 -1.70
C PHE A 23 -8.17 3.11 -1.96
N GLU A 24 -9.21 2.75 -1.23
CA GLU A 24 -10.56 3.31 -1.40
C GLU A 24 -10.63 4.80 -1.07
N SER A 25 -9.89 5.23 -0.04
CA SER A 25 -9.79 6.65 0.35
C SER A 25 -9.14 7.49 -0.74
N ILE A 26 -7.98 7.06 -1.27
CA ILE A 26 -7.23 7.80 -2.29
C ILE A 26 -8.00 7.83 -3.61
N THR A 27 -8.62 6.72 -3.99
CA THR A 27 -9.42 6.64 -5.22
C THR A 27 -10.82 7.24 -5.08
N LYS A 28 -11.22 7.64 -3.86
CA LYS A 28 -12.56 8.15 -3.52
C LYS A 28 -13.67 7.15 -3.86
N THR A 29 -13.38 5.87 -3.64
CA THR A 29 -14.31 4.77 -3.92
C THR A 29 -14.80 4.05 -2.67
N ALA A 30 -14.53 4.59 -1.48
CA ALA A 30 -15.06 4.06 -0.22
C ALA A 30 -16.57 3.80 -0.33
N GLU A 31 -17.00 2.63 0.14
CA GLU A 31 -18.40 2.15 0.08
C GLU A 31 -18.98 1.97 -1.35
N LYS A 32 -18.18 2.22 -2.38
CA LYS A 32 -18.60 2.10 -3.79
C LYS A 32 -17.90 0.97 -4.54
N CYS A 33 -16.81 0.44 -3.99
CA CYS A 33 -16.11 -0.68 -4.60
C CYS A 33 -16.94 -1.95 -4.48
N LEU A 34 -17.23 -2.55 -5.63
CA LEU A 34 -17.85 -3.87 -5.72
C LEU A 34 -16.77 -4.87 -6.10
N TYR A 35 -16.30 -5.63 -5.13
CA TYR A 35 -15.31 -6.68 -5.34
C TYR A 35 -16.02 -7.99 -5.70
N ASP A 36 -15.45 -8.74 -6.65
CA ASP A 36 -15.92 -10.07 -6.98
C ASP A 36 -15.40 -11.09 -5.97
N GLN A 37 -14.24 -10.79 -5.34
CA GLN A 37 -13.70 -11.55 -4.21
C GLN A 37 -13.06 -10.59 -3.19
N GLU A 38 -13.29 -10.86 -1.91
CA GLU A 38 -12.62 -10.20 -0.79
C GLU A 38 -11.73 -11.22 -0.06
N LEU A 39 -10.44 -10.92 0.07
CA LEU A 39 -9.43 -11.83 0.61
C LEU A 39 -8.78 -11.25 1.86
N THR A 40 -8.34 -12.12 2.76
CA THR A 40 -7.84 -11.74 4.10
C THR A 40 -6.34 -11.48 4.16
N SER A 41 -5.59 -11.77 3.08
CA SER A 41 -4.17 -11.50 3.02
C SER A 41 -3.74 -10.86 1.70
N THR A 42 -2.65 -10.11 1.73
CA THR A 42 -2.03 -9.55 0.52
C THR A 42 -1.49 -10.64 -0.40
N GLY A 43 -0.93 -11.72 0.17
CA GLY A 43 -0.44 -12.85 -0.60
C GLY A 43 -1.55 -13.55 -1.39
N ASP A 44 -2.72 -13.72 -0.80
CA ASP A 44 -3.87 -14.31 -1.48
C ASP A 44 -4.37 -13.44 -2.64
N VAL A 45 -4.37 -12.11 -2.46
CA VAL A 45 -4.69 -11.17 -3.56
C VAL A 45 -3.73 -11.37 -4.74
N ILE A 46 -2.42 -11.39 -4.48
CA ILE A 46 -1.40 -11.58 -5.52
C ILE A 46 -1.56 -12.94 -6.20
N ALA A 47 -1.72 -14.02 -5.43
CA ALA A 47 -1.89 -15.37 -5.98
C ALA A 47 -3.16 -15.48 -6.85
N THR A 48 -4.26 -14.87 -6.40
CA THR A 48 -5.53 -14.88 -7.16
C THR A 48 -5.40 -14.09 -8.46
N VAL A 49 -4.77 -12.92 -8.44
CA VAL A 49 -4.51 -12.12 -9.66
C VAL A 49 -3.56 -12.87 -10.60
N ALA A 50 -2.49 -13.49 -10.08
CA ALA A 50 -1.56 -14.28 -10.89
C ALA A 50 -2.24 -15.48 -11.58
N GLY A 51 -3.24 -16.07 -10.95
CA GLY A 51 -3.99 -17.21 -11.48
C GLY A 51 -5.12 -16.84 -12.45
N ASN A 52 -5.43 -15.57 -12.65
CA ASN A 52 -6.55 -15.14 -13.50
C ASN A 52 -6.19 -13.92 -14.36
N VAL A 53 -6.06 -14.14 -15.67
CA VAL A 53 -5.65 -13.11 -16.65
C VAL A 53 -6.64 -11.93 -16.75
N ASN A 54 -7.86 -12.08 -16.26
CA ASN A 54 -8.88 -11.04 -16.23
C ASN A 54 -8.98 -10.35 -14.86
N ALA A 55 -8.16 -10.76 -13.89
CA ALA A 55 -8.21 -10.19 -12.56
C ALA A 55 -7.38 -8.92 -12.43
N ILE A 56 -7.86 -8.00 -11.59
CA ILE A 56 -7.15 -6.82 -11.11
C ILE A 56 -7.30 -6.74 -9.60
N GLY A 57 -6.27 -6.29 -8.92
CA GLY A 57 -6.27 -6.10 -7.48
C GLY A 57 -5.33 -4.98 -7.06
N TYR A 58 -5.22 -4.77 -5.76
CA TYR A 58 -4.25 -3.85 -5.16
C TYR A 58 -3.50 -4.53 -4.01
N ALA A 59 -2.26 -4.15 -3.83
CA ALA A 59 -1.38 -4.70 -2.81
C ALA A 59 -0.35 -3.66 -2.36
N SER A 60 0.29 -3.89 -1.23
CA SER A 60 1.47 -3.10 -0.83
C SER A 60 2.61 -3.36 -1.80
N LEU A 61 3.34 -2.31 -2.18
CA LEU A 61 4.41 -2.37 -3.19
C LEU A 61 5.46 -3.46 -2.87
N SER A 62 5.84 -3.58 -1.61
CA SER A 62 6.80 -4.58 -1.13
C SER A 62 6.38 -6.03 -1.29
N ALA A 63 5.09 -6.29 -1.40
CA ALA A 63 4.58 -7.65 -1.57
C ALA A 63 4.50 -8.07 -3.04
N VAL A 64 4.67 -7.14 -3.97
CA VAL A 64 4.53 -7.39 -5.40
C VAL A 64 5.84 -7.93 -5.96
N GLY A 65 5.81 -9.17 -6.47
CA GLY A 65 6.91 -9.81 -7.18
C GLY A 65 6.62 -9.96 -8.68
N ASP A 66 7.41 -10.77 -9.35
CA ASP A 66 7.40 -10.96 -10.81
C ASP A 66 6.20 -11.78 -11.33
N THR A 67 5.36 -12.30 -10.42
CA THR A 67 4.21 -13.15 -10.79
C THR A 67 3.01 -12.37 -11.32
N VAL A 68 3.00 -11.05 -11.12
CA VAL A 68 1.92 -10.15 -11.54
C VAL A 68 2.48 -8.90 -12.23
N LYS A 69 1.69 -8.32 -13.13
CA LYS A 69 2.05 -7.08 -13.79
C LYS A 69 1.67 -5.88 -12.92
N VAL A 70 2.65 -5.05 -12.59
CA VAL A 70 2.41 -3.76 -11.93
C VAL A 70 1.85 -2.76 -12.94
N LEU A 71 0.80 -2.04 -12.55
CA LEU A 71 0.15 -1.05 -13.40
C LEU A 71 0.64 0.36 -13.08
N SER A 72 0.95 1.11 -14.13
CA SER A 72 1.19 2.55 -14.02
C SER A 72 -0.13 3.30 -13.82
N VAL A 73 -0.11 4.33 -13.00
CA VAL A 73 -1.24 5.23 -12.75
C VAL A 73 -0.87 6.63 -13.22
N GLY A 74 -1.66 7.21 -14.12
CA GLY A 74 -1.33 8.50 -14.72
C GLY A 74 -0.01 8.50 -15.52
N GLY A 75 0.42 7.34 -16.02
CA GLY A 75 1.71 7.18 -16.71
C GLY A 75 2.90 6.96 -15.78
N VAL A 76 2.71 6.99 -14.45
CA VAL A 76 3.77 6.79 -13.45
C VAL A 76 3.75 5.35 -12.96
N THR A 77 4.89 4.67 -13.03
CA THR A 77 5.08 3.31 -12.48
C THR A 77 5.43 3.43 -10.99
N PRO A 78 4.85 2.60 -10.11
CA PRO A 78 5.19 2.65 -8.69
C PRO A 78 6.62 2.14 -8.46
N SER A 79 7.39 2.93 -7.74
CA SER A 79 8.73 2.62 -7.26
C SER A 79 8.97 3.37 -5.95
N GLU A 80 10.05 3.03 -5.24
CA GLU A 80 10.46 3.78 -4.05
C GLU A 80 10.60 5.27 -4.35
N GLU A 81 11.30 5.61 -5.45
CA GLU A 81 11.50 7.00 -5.89
C GLU A 81 10.18 7.71 -6.19
N THR A 82 9.25 7.09 -6.95
CA THR A 82 7.99 7.73 -7.34
C THR A 82 7.01 7.85 -6.17
N VAL A 83 7.16 7.02 -5.15
CA VAL A 83 6.44 7.14 -3.88
C VAL A 83 7.04 8.26 -3.03
N GLN A 84 8.37 8.30 -2.86
CA GLN A 84 9.05 9.33 -2.07
C GLN A 84 8.83 10.74 -2.61
N ASN A 85 8.93 10.92 -3.93
CA ASN A 85 8.75 12.23 -4.56
C ASN A 85 7.28 12.62 -4.79
N GLY A 86 6.32 11.76 -4.40
CA GLY A 86 4.89 12.03 -4.47
C GLY A 86 4.28 11.95 -5.88
N THR A 87 5.01 11.50 -6.90
CA THR A 87 4.49 11.41 -8.28
C THR A 87 3.57 10.21 -8.50
N TYR A 88 3.74 9.11 -7.74
CA TYR A 88 2.80 8.00 -7.79
C TYR A 88 1.56 8.31 -6.95
N ALA A 89 0.41 8.43 -7.61
CA ALA A 89 -0.80 8.97 -7.00
C ALA A 89 -1.44 8.04 -5.94
N ILE A 90 -1.28 6.72 -6.04
CA ILE A 90 -1.86 5.76 -5.10
C ILE A 90 -0.83 5.42 -4.03
N GLN A 91 -0.69 6.29 -3.05
CA GLN A 91 0.20 6.12 -1.91
C GLN A 91 -0.43 6.69 -0.64
N ARG A 92 -0.02 6.20 0.51
CA ARG A 92 -0.43 6.71 1.81
C ARG A 92 0.72 6.71 2.80
N ASN A 93 0.68 7.64 3.75
CA ASN A 93 1.66 7.68 4.83
C ASN A 93 1.28 6.72 5.96
N PHE A 94 2.29 6.12 6.59
CA PHE A 94 2.15 5.60 7.94
C PHE A 94 2.31 6.77 8.93
N VAL A 95 1.40 6.86 9.88
CA VAL A 95 1.37 7.97 10.83
C VAL A 95 1.58 7.44 12.24
N LEU A 96 2.58 7.99 12.94
CA LEU A 96 2.74 7.77 14.37
C LEU A 96 1.82 8.74 15.11
N VAL A 97 1.01 8.20 16.02
CA VAL A 97 0.05 8.99 16.80
C VAL A 97 0.54 9.07 18.25
N THR A 98 0.60 10.29 18.76
CA THR A 98 0.94 10.58 20.17
C THR A 98 -0.18 11.37 20.82
N ARG A 99 -0.19 11.43 22.13
CA ARG A 99 -1.11 12.32 22.84
C ARG A 99 -0.69 13.78 22.63
N ASP A 100 -1.64 14.64 22.39
CA ASP A 100 -1.40 16.07 22.14
C ASP A 100 -1.07 16.83 23.46
N ASP A 101 -1.68 16.40 24.55
CA ASP A 101 -1.62 17.07 25.85
C ASP A 101 -0.45 16.62 26.74
N THR A 102 0.34 15.63 26.32
CA THR A 102 1.39 15.03 27.16
C THR A 102 2.65 14.77 26.33
N PRO A 103 3.77 15.44 26.64
CA PRO A 103 5.03 15.19 25.97
C PRO A 103 5.49 13.74 26.12
N LEU A 104 6.02 13.16 25.06
CA LEU A 104 6.67 11.86 25.10
C LEU A 104 7.90 11.91 26.00
N THR A 105 8.05 10.92 26.87
CA THR A 105 9.20 10.77 27.76
C THR A 105 9.71 9.33 27.80
N GLY A 106 10.90 9.13 28.32
CA GLY A 106 11.48 7.79 28.54
C GLY A 106 11.54 6.95 27.25
N THR A 107 11.20 5.68 27.37
CA THR A 107 11.27 4.71 26.26
C THR A 107 10.36 5.06 25.07
N ALA A 108 9.17 5.62 25.35
CA ALA A 108 8.26 6.02 24.27
C ALA A 108 8.87 7.14 23.41
N LYS A 109 9.54 8.11 24.04
CA LYS A 109 10.26 9.15 23.31
C LYS A 109 11.42 8.57 22.51
N ALA A 110 12.23 7.71 23.12
CA ALA A 110 13.38 7.09 22.45
C ALA A 110 12.94 6.28 21.23
N PHE A 111 11.83 5.52 21.32
CA PHE A 111 11.28 4.80 20.18
C PHE A 111 10.78 5.74 19.08
N PHE A 112 10.08 6.80 19.44
CA PHE A 112 9.58 7.78 18.49
C PHE A 112 10.73 8.47 17.75
N ASP A 113 11.75 8.93 18.49
CA ASP A 113 12.92 9.59 17.93
C ASP A 113 13.68 8.65 16.98
N PHE A 114 13.85 7.37 17.35
CA PHE A 114 14.44 6.35 16.48
C PHE A 114 13.58 6.12 15.22
N ALA A 115 12.29 5.86 15.40
CA ALA A 115 11.38 5.52 14.28
C ALA A 115 11.22 6.65 13.25
N THR A 116 11.52 7.90 13.66
CA THR A 116 11.50 9.08 12.78
C THR A 116 12.89 9.52 12.32
N SER A 117 13.93 8.79 12.69
CA SER A 117 15.32 9.10 12.31
C SER A 117 15.74 8.33 11.06
N LYS A 118 16.81 8.80 10.41
CA LYS A 118 17.44 8.10 9.30
C LYS A 118 17.96 6.70 9.66
N GLU A 119 18.27 6.46 10.94
CA GLU A 119 18.72 5.14 11.42
C GLU A 119 17.64 4.06 11.29
N ALA A 120 16.36 4.45 11.23
CA ALA A 120 15.25 3.53 11.04
C ALA A 120 15.02 3.11 9.58
N ASP A 121 15.61 3.80 8.60
CA ASP A 121 15.35 3.59 7.18
C ASP A 121 15.59 2.15 6.75
N GLU A 122 16.68 1.51 7.19
CA GLU A 122 16.95 0.11 6.85
C GLU A 122 15.86 -0.87 7.35
N TYR A 123 15.29 -0.59 8.52
CA TYR A 123 14.21 -1.40 9.10
C TYR A 123 12.89 -1.16 8.39
N ILE A 124 12.63 0.11 8.00
CA ILE A 124 11.45 0.51 7.22
C ILE A 124 11.46 -0.18 5.86
N ILE A 125 12.60 -0.14 5.15
CA ILE A 125 12.78 -0.80 3.84
C ILE A 125 12.63 -2.32 4.00
N LYS A 126 13.25 -2.91 5.01
CA LYS A 126 13.15 -4.35 5.27
C LYS A 126 11.72 -4.79 5.60
N ALA A 127 10.94 -3.93 6.24
CA ALA A 127 9.52 -4.14 6.50
C ALA A 127 8.64 -3.90 5.26
N GLY A 128 9.23 -3.41 4.16
CA GLY A 128 8.56 -3.19 2.90
C GLY A 128 7.80 -1.87 2.79
N ALA A 129 8.15 -0.91 3.61
CA ALA A 129 7.68 0.47 3.49
C ALA A 129 8.76 1.35 2.85
N VAL A 130 8.36 2.53 2.41
CA VAL A 130 9.26 3.52 1.83
C VAL A 130 9.58 4.56 2.90
N PRO A 131 10.86 4.79 3.26
CA PRO A 131 11.22 5.79 4.25
C PRO A 131 10.94 7.20 3.73
N VAL A 132 10.69 8.12 4.67
CA VAL A 132 10.58 9.54 4.34
C VAL A 132 11.95 10.12 3.96
N VAL A 133 11.94 11.21 3.21
CA VAL A 133 13.18 11.94 2.91
C VAL A 133 13.54 12.80 4.14
N HIS A 134 14.74 12.61 4.67
CA HIS A 134 15.27 13.36 5.83
C HIS A 134 16.03 14.61 5.39
#